data_ce07c9b7c11a2a3903d845d1748777e9
#
_entry.id   ce07c9b7c11a2a3903d845d1748777e9
#
_cell.length_a   1.000
_cell.length_b   1.000
_cell.length_c   1.000
_cell.angle_alpha   90.00
_cell.angle_beta   90.00
_cell.angle_gamma   90.00
#
_symmetry.space_group_name_H-M   'P 1'
#
loop_
_entity.id
_entity.type
_entity.pdbx_description
1 polymer ?
#
loop_
_entity_poly.entity_id
_entity_poly.type
_entity_poly.pdbx_seq_one_letter_code
_entity_poly.pdbx_strand_id
1 'polypeptide(L)'
;MKLLRVGPPGEEQVAVLDADDGLVDMSDVVDDLDPAFFAAGGIDRLRERLAGRASRPATGARIGPPIRRPGKIVCIGLNYRDHAEETGAALPVEPVVFLKAPDTVVGPDDTVLVPRGSSCTDWEVELGVVIGRPARYLESHEAAMACVAGYVVSHDVSEREFQLHRGGQWDKGKSCETFNPMGPWFVTADEIADPQQLGLRLWVNGTLRQDGNTKDMVFGVAEIIRYLSHFMTLYPGDLINTGTPAGVALGRPEPRPYLRPGDVVELEIDGLGRQRQTVGAA
;
A
#
# COMPACT_ATOMS: atom_id res chain seq x y z
N MET A 1 -7.49 11.11 -10.79
CA MET A 1 -7.80 11.93 -9.57
C MET A 1 -6.99 11.40 -8.40
N LYS A 2 -6.65 12.28 -7.42
CA LYS A 2 -6.05 11.90 -6.14
C LYS A 2 -7.09 12.06 -5.04
N LEU A 3 -7.49 10.95 -4.40
CA LEU A 3 -8.52 10.93 -3.37
C LEU A 3 -7.89 10.76 -1.99
N LEU A 4 -8.37 11.51 -1.01
CA LEU A 4 -7.87 11.53 0.35
C LEU A 4 -9.00 11.34 1.36
N ARG A 5 -8.61 10.91 2.55
CA ARG A 5 -9.45 10.96 3.75
C ARG A 5 -8.76 11.86 4.77
N VAL A 6 -9.40 12.95 5.17
CA VAL A 6 -8.79 14.04 5.95
C VAL A 6 -9.56 14.24 7.24
N GLY A 7 -8.88 14.18 8.38
CA GLY A 7 -9.47 14.39 9.71
C GLY A 7 -8.96 13.43 10.79
N PRO A 8 -9.55 13.51 12.00
CA PRO A 8 -9.22 12.59 13.08
C PRO A 8 -9.54 11.12 12.72
N PRO A 9 -8.84 10.13 13.34
CA PRO A 9 -9.13 8.73 13.11
C PRO A 9 -10.60 8.37 13.35
N GLY A 10 -11.25 7.77 12.33
CA GLY A 10 -12.66 7.38 12.37
C GLY A 10 -13.67 8.49 12.06
N GLU A 11 -13.20 9.72 11.89
CA GLU A 11 -14.02 10.90 11.54
C GLU A 11 -13.50 11.60 10.26
N GLU A 12 -12.70 10.87 9.48
CA GLU A 12 -12.12 11.42 8.25
C GLU A 12 -13.21 11.74 7.22
N GLN A 13 -13.01 12.84 6.50
CA GLN A 13 -13.86 13.30 5.39
C GLN A 13 -13.16 13.07 4.05
N VAL A 14 -13.94 12.74 3.03
CA VAL A 14 -13.43 12.52 1.67
C VAL A 14 -13.13 13.85 1.00
N ALA A 15 -11.94 13.95 0.43
CA ALA A 15 -11.50 15.08 -0.38
C ALA A 15 -10.81 14.61 -1.66
N VAL A 16 -10.80 15.49 -2.66
CA VAL A 16 -9.99 15.37 -3.88
C VAL A 16 -8.88 16.41 -3.81
N LEU A 17 -7.65 16.01 -4.09
CA LEU A 17 -6.54 16.94 -4.29
C LEU A 17 -6.65 17.53 -5.69
N ASP A 18 -6.68 18.86 -5.79
CA ASP A 18 -6.68 19.56 -7.07
C ASP A 18 -5.25 19.76 -7.64
N ALA A 19 -5.15 20.42 -8.79
CA ALA A 19 -3.88 20.63 -9.47
C ALA A 19 -2.92 21.61 -8.74
N ASP A 20 -3.46 22.42 -7.83
CA ASP A 20 -2.71 23.41 -7.04
C ASP A 20 -2.48 22.92 -5.60
N ASP A 21 -2.59 21.60 -5.36
CA ASP A 21 -2.49 20.95 -4.06
C ASP A 21 -3.54 21.44 -3.02
N GLY A 22 -4.66 21.96 -3.51
CA GLY A 22 -5.82 22.31 -2.69
C GLY A 22 -6.73 21.10 -2.44
N LEU A 23 -7.47 21.13 -1.33
CA LEU A 23 -8.46 20.10 -1.00
C LEU A 23 -9.86 20.53 -1.42
N VAL A 24 -10.49 19.76 -2.28
CA VAL A 24 -11.90 19.89 -2.62
C VAL A 24 -12.70 18.90 -1.76
N ASP A 25 -13.52 19.45 -0.86
CA ASP A 25 -14.38 18.63 0.00
C ASP A 25 -15.46 17.91 -0.82
N MET A 26 -15.59 16.59 -0.62
CA MET A 26 -16.56 15.72 -1.29
C MET A 26 -17.45 14.96 -0.31
N SER A 27 -17.45 15.32 0.95
CA SER A 27 -18.21 14.62 2.02
C SER A 27 -19.73 14.70 1.86
N ASP A 28 -20.24 15.67 1.07
CA ASP A 28 -21.66 15.76 0.68
C ASP A 28 -22.05 14.86 -0.52
N VAL A 29 -21.06 14.26 -1.19
CA VAL A 29 -21.23 13.38 -2.36
C VAL A 29 -21.08 11.91 -1.99
N VAL A 30 -20.11 11.60 -1.13
CA VAL A 30 -19.81 10.25 -0.69
C VAL A 30 -19.46 10.24 0.81
N ASP A 31 -19.92 9.22 1.51
CA ASP A 31 -19.71 9.11 2.96
C ASP A 31 -18.25 8.76 3.29
N ASP A 32 -17.64 7.82 2.54
CA ASP A 32 -16.27 7.37 2.78
C ASP A 32 -15.68 6.67 1.54
N LEU A 33 -14.36 6.44 1.54
CA LEU A 33 -13.64 5.64 0.55
C LEU A 33 -13.50 4.20 1.08
N ASP A 34 -14.57 3.46 1.04
CA ASP A 34 -14.70 2.09 1.55
C ASP A 34 -15.05 1.09 0.43
N PRO A 35 -15.14 -0.22 0.70
CA PRO A 35 -15.57 -1.21 -0.29
C PRO A 35 -16.92 -0.90 -0.96
N ALA A 36 -17.86 -0.31 -0.23
CA ALA A 36 -19.16 0.05 -0.80
C ALA A 36 -19.06 1.21 -1.80
N PHE A 37 -18.19 2.19 -1.52
CA PHE A 37 -17.86 3.27 -2.45
C PHE A 37 -17.36 2.72 -3.80
N PHE A 38 -16.39 1.81 -3.77
CA PHE A 38 -15.82 1.23 -5.01
C PHE A 38 -16.87 0.37 -5.73
N ALA A 39 -17.61 -0.45 -5.01
CA ALA A 39 -18.65 -1.31 -5.59
C ALA A 39 -19.78 -0.53 -6.27
N ALA A 40 -20.11 0.66 -5.76
CA ALA A 40 -21.19 1.51 -6.28
C ALA A 40 -20.76 2.50 -7.37
N GLY A 41 -19.55 2.38 -7.94
CA GLY A 41 -19.01 3.31 -8.93
C GLY A 41 -18.74 4.72 -8.37
N GLY A 42 -18.29 4.79 -7.12
CA GLY A 42 -18.08 6.05 -6.41
C GLY A 42 -17.06 6.97 -7.08
N ILE A 43 -16.03 6.42 -7.78
CA ILE A 43 -15.05 7.20 -8.53
C ILE A 43 -15.73 8.03 -9.62
N ASP A 44 -16.63 7.43 -10.41
CA ASP A 44 -17.34 8.14 -11.48
C ASP A 44 -18.27 9.20 -10.90
N ARG A 45 -18.95 8.89 -9.80
CA ARG A 45 -19.79 9.86 -9.07
C ARG A 45 -18.98 11.07 -8.59
N LEU A 46 -17.80 10.86 -8.03
CA LEU A 46 -16.90 11.95 -7.63
C LEU A 46 -16.48 12.78 -8.84
N ARG A 47 -16.11 12.14 -9.94
CA ARG A 47 -15.69 12.82 -11.18
C ARG A 47 -16.78 13.74 -11.74
N GLU A 48 -18.03 13.26 -11.77
CA GLU A 48 -19.20 14.04 -12.23
C GLU A 48 -19.49 15.25 -11.34
N ARG A 49 -19.21 15.15 -10.04
CA ARG A 49 -19.55 16.18 -9.06
C ARG A 49 -18.39 17.11 -8.69
N LEU A 50 -17.20 16.87 -9.21
CA LEU A 50 -15.99 17.64 -8.88
C LEU A 50 -15.96 19.01 -9.55
N ALA A 51 -16.47 19.14 -10.78
CA ALA A 51 -16.37 20.35 -11.57
C ALA A 51 -17.05 21.55 -10.89
N GLY A 52 -16.31 22.68 -10.83
CA GLY A 52 -16.82 23.96 -10.30
C GLY A 52 -16.84 24.06 -8.77
N ARG A 53 -16.35 23.05 -8.04
CA ARG A 53 -16.21 23.13 -6.59
C ARG A 53 -15.03 23.99 -6.17
N ALA A 54 -15.18 24.66 -5.05
CA ALA A 54 -14.08 25.45 -4.46
C ALA A 54 -13.12 24.52 -3.71
N SER A 55 -11.83 24.79 -3.85
CA SER A 55 -10.79 24.16 -3.06
C SER A 55 -10.39 25.03 -1.86
N ARG A 56 -9.83 24.40 -0.83
CA ARG A 56 -9.23 25.06 0.33
C ARG A 56 -7.79 24.60 0.50
N PRO A 57 -6.89 25.39 1.09
CA PRO A 57 -5.53 24.95 1.35
C PRO A 57 -5.49 23.67 2.19
N ALA A 58 -4.61 22.73 1.83
CA ALA A 58 -4.36 21.49 2.57
C ALA A 58 -3.46 21.79 3.80
N THR A 59 -3.94 22.55 4.77
CA THR A 59 -3.12 22.99 5.91
C THR A 59 -3.49 22.26 7.20
N GLY A 60 -2.51 21.51 7.77
CA GLY A 60 -2.51 21.08 9.17
C GLY A 60 -3.49 19.96 9.57
N ALA A 61 -4.32 19.48 8.67
CA ALA A 61 -5.21 18.36 8.98
C ALA A 61 -4.47 17.03 8.79
N ARG A 62 -4.73 16.05 9.69
CA ARG A 62 -4.23 14.68 9.53
C ARG A 62 -4.81 14.08 8.25
N ILE A 63 -3.96 13.40 7.50
CA ILE A 63 -4.37 12.54 6.39
C ILE A 63 -4.51 11.12 6.95
N GLY A 64 -5.70 10.56 6.83
CA GLY A 64 -5.97 9.15 7.15
C GLY A 64 -5.59 8.21 6.00
N PRO A 65 -5.68 6.90 6.20
CA PRO A 65 -5.48 5.96 5.10
C PRO A 65 -6.52 6.23 4.01
N PRO A 66 -6.12 6.30 2.72
CA PRO A 66 -7.03 6.70 1.64
C PRO A 66 -8.11 5.67 1.34
N ILE A 67 -7.98 4.45 1.85
CA ILE A 67 -9.03 3.42 1.81
C ILE A 67 -9.39 3.05 3.23
N ARG A 68 -10.68 3.23 3.57
CA ARG A 68 -11.19 2.81 4.87
C ARG A 68 -11.34 1.28 4.88
N ARG A 69 -10.47 0.61 5.64
CA ARG A 69 -10.54 -0.81 5.95
C ARG A 69 -10.84 -1.71 4.74
N PRO A 70 -9.85 -2.10 3.96
CA PRO A 70 -10.01 -3.08 2.89
C PRO A 70 -10.73 -4.34 3.37
N GLY A 71 -11.46 -5.03 2.49
CA GLY A 71 -12.06 -6.33 2.80
C GLY A 71 -11.00 -7.37 3.16
N LYS A 72 -9.91 -7.37 2.40
CA LYS A 72 -8.68 -8.10 2.67
C LYS A 72 -7.48 -7.37 2.09
N ILE A 73 -6.30 -7.68 2.63
CA ILE A 73 -5.00 -7.25 2.11
C ILE A 73 -4.27 -8.51 1.68
N VAL A 74 -4.11 -8.67 0.37
CA VAL A 74 -3.37 -9.79 -0.22
C VAL A 74 -1.97 -9.31 -0.56
N CYS A 75 -0.94 -10.04 -0.17
CA CYS A 75 0.44 -9.65 -0.36
C CYS A 75 1.19 -10.69 -1.20
N ILE A 76 2.16 -10.21 -1.99
CA ILE A 76 3.00 -11.04 -2.84
C ILE A 76 4.45 -10.99 -2.35
N GLY A 77 4.94 -12.11 -1.86
CA GLY A 77 6.33 -12.24 -1.40
C GLY A 77 7.31 -12.50 -2.54
N LEU A 78 8.58 -12.09 -2.36
CA LEU A 78 9.70 -12.38 -3.26
C LEU A 78 9.45 -11.96 -4.72
N ASN A 79 8.74 -10.86 -4.92
CA ASN A 79 8.30 -10.44 -6.24
C ASN A 79 9.25 -9.48 -6.97
N TYR A 80 10.45 -9.27 -6.45
CA TYR A 80 11.53 -8.53 -7.13
C TYR A 80 12.77 -9.40 -7.20
N ARG A 81 13.46 -9.39 -8.35
CA ARG A 81 14.64 -10.25 -8.60
C ARG A 81 15.77 -9.92 -7.63
N ASP A 82 16.08 -8.65 -7.47
CA ASP A 82 17.12 -8.14 -6.59
C ASP A 82 16.83 -8.44 -5.11
N HIS A 83 15.56 -8.40 -4.69
CA HIS A 83 15.15 -8.76 -3.34
C HIS A 83 15.31 -10.27 -3.07
N ALA A 84 14.99 -11.12 -4.02
CA ALA A 84 15.24 -12.56 -3.90
C ALA A 84 16.75 -12.85 -3.79
N GLU A 85 17.58 -12.18 -4.60
CA GLU A 85 19.05 -12.31 -4.57
C GLU A 85 19.63 -11.87 -3.23
N GLU A 86 19.24 -10.68 -2.69
CA GLU A 86 19.78 -10.17 -1.41
C GLU A 86 19.45 -11.07 -0.22
N THR A 87 18.29 -11.74 -0.25
CA THR A 87 17.85 -12.65 0.82
C THR A 87 18.30 -14.09 0.62
N GLY A 88 18.98 -14.40 -0.50
CA GLY A 88 19.43 -15.74 -0.86
C GLY A 88 18.27 -16.70 -1.20
N ALA A 89 17.08 -16.16 -1.52
CA ALA A 89 15.92 -16.95 -1.89
C ALA A 89 15.96 -17.30 -3.38
N ALA A 90 15.44 -18.48 -3.73
CA ALA A 90 15.20 -18.83 -5.13
C ALA A 90 14.06 -17.97 -5.69
N LEU A 91 14.15 -17.58 -6.97
CA LEU A 91 13.04 -16.92 -7.65
C LEU A 91 11.81 -17.85 -7.67
N PRO A 92 10.64 -17.38 -7.24
CA PRO A 92 9.44 -18.19 -7.23
C PRO A 92 8.96 -18.49 -8.66
N VAL A 93 8.44 -19.69 -8.89
CA VAL A 93 7.85 -20.08 -10.18
C VAL A 93 6.40 -19.63 -10.34
N GLU A 94 5.76 -19.26 -9.22
CA GLU A 94 4.42 -18.68 -9.12
C GLU A 94 4.36 -17.70 -7.94
N PRO A 95 3.41 -16.74 -7.90
CA PRO A 95 3.31 -15.76 -6.82
C PRO A 95 3.21 -16.39 -5.43
N VAL A 96 4.10 -16.00 -4.52
CA VAL A 96 4.03 -16.38 -3.10
C VAL A 96 2.99 -15.50 -2.41
N VAL A 97 1.86 -16.08 -2.01
CA VAL A 97 0.70 -15.35 -1.50
C VAL A 97 0.62 -15.47 0.02
N PHE A 98 0.44 -14.34 0.69
CA PHE A 98 0.09 -14.27 2.12
C PHE A 98 -0.89 -13.12 2.37
N LEU A 99 -1.41 -13.01 3.59
CA LEU A 99 -2.40 -12.00 3.97
C LEU A 99 -1.89 -11.13 5.10
N LYS A 100 -2.39 -9.88 5.15
CA LYS A 100 -2.34 -9.02 6.32
C LYS A 100 -3.76 -8.82 6.86
N ALA A 101 -3.87 -8.69 8.17
CA ALA A 101 -5.13 -8.31 8.80
C ALA A 101 -5.55 -6.90 8.34
N PRO A 102 -6.80 -6.66 7.94
CA PRO A 102 -7.24 -5.35 7.42
C PRO A 102 -7.16 -4.21 8.44
N ASP A 103 -7.07 -4.50 9.72
CA ASP A 103 -6.94 -3.53 10.81
C ASP A 103 -5.49 -3.07 11.04
N THR A 104 -4.53 -3.57 10.26
CA THR A 104 -3.16 -3.06 10.22
C THR A 104 -3.03 -1.72 9.48
N VAL A 105 -4.06 -1.33 8.70
CA VAL A 105 -4.04 -0.10 7.90
C VAL A 105 -4.10 1.14 8.78
N VAL A 106 -3.14 2.04 8.57
CA VAL A 106 -3.06 3.37 9.19
C VAL A 106 -2.71 4.43 8.14
N GLY A 107 -2.82 5.70 8.51
CA GLY A 107 -2.50 6.82 7.62
C GLY A 107 -1.02 6.92 7.26
N PRO A 108 -0.70 7.74 6.22
CA PRO A 108 0.65 7.86 5.68
C PRO A 108 1.68 8.41 6.68
N ASP A 109 1.22 9.18 7.66
CA ASP A 109 2.07 9.84 8.66
C ASP A 109 1.79 9.34 10.09
N ASP A 110 0.99 8.28 10.23
CA ASP A 110 0.71 7.67 11.51
C ASP A 110 1.93 6.90 12.05
N THR A 111 2.00 6.70 13.35
CA THR A 111 3.11 6.00 14.00
C THR A 111 3.07 4.50 13.70
N VAL A 112 4.21 3.95 13.30
CA VAL A 112 4.44 2.49 13.22
C VAL A 112 4.90 1.98 14.59
N LEU A 113 4.25 0.97 15.13
CA LEU A 113 4.54 0.44 16.46
C LEU A 113 5.39 -0.84 16.39
N VAL A 114 6.58 -0.81 17.00
CA VAL A 114 7.38 -2.03 17.21
C VAL A 114 6.64 -2.93 18.21
N PRO A 115 6.31 -4.19 17.85
CA PRO A 115 5.57 -5.09 18.74
C PRO A 115 6.33 -5.43 20.03
N ARG A 116 5.59 -5.69 21.10
CA ARG A 116 6.18 -6.08 22.39
C ARG A 116 7.01 -7.36 22.28
N GLY A 117 8.22 -7.33 22.81
CA GLY A 117 9.16 -8.46 22.77
C GLY A 117 9.79 -8.70 21.40
N SER A 118 9.60 -7.78 20.44
CA SER A 118 10.18 -7.81 19.13
C SER A 118 11.47 -6.97 19.05
N SER A 119 12.33 -7.34 18.13
CA SER A 119 13.55 -6.61 17.80
C SER A 119 13.94 -6.68 16.31
N CYS A 120 13.06 -7.22 15.48
CA CYS A 120 13.33 -7.50 14.07
C CYS A 120 12.29 -6.85 13.14
N THR A 121 11.76 -5.68 13.53
CA THR A 121 10.82 -4.91 12.71
C THR A 121 11.54 -4.28 11.51
N ASP A 122 11.05 -4.56 10.32
CA ASP A 122 11.65 -4.23 9.03
C ASP A 122 10.71 -3.39 8.16
N TRP A 123 11.24 -2.73 7.17
CA TRP A 123 10.53 -1.85 6.22
C TRP A 123 10.44 -2.48 4.83
N GLU A 124 9.36 -2.17 4.11
CA GLU A 124 9.15 -2.59 2.72
C GLU A 124 8.28 -1.56 1.97
N VAL A 125 8.85 -0.78 1.03
CA VAL A 125 8.05 0.05 0.13
C VAL A 125 7.42 -0.81 -0.96
N GLU A 126 6.09 -0.68 -1.16
CA GLU A 126 5.36 -1.48 -2.12
C GLU A 126 4.33 -0.66 -2.91
N LEU A 127 4.15 -1.00 -4.17
CA LEU A 127 2.98 -0.57 -4.92
C LEU A 127 1.75 -1.29 -4.38
N GLY A 128 0.80 -0.54 -3.82
CA GLY A 128 -0.52 -1.04 -3.46
C GLY A 128 -1.49 -0.90 -4.62
N VAL A 129 -2.17 -1.99 -4.99
CA VAL A 129 -3.20 -2.02 -6.03
C VAL A 129 -4.56 -2.17 -5.39
N VAL A 130 -5.50 -1.26 -5.71
CA VAL A 130 -6.86 -1.30 -5.19
C VAL A 130 -7.82 -1.85 -6.23
N ILE A 131 -8.58 -2.85 -5.85
CA ILE A 131 -9.59 -3.49 -6.72
C ILE A 131 -10.85 -2.63 -6.79
N GLY A 132 -11.37 -2.40 -8.00
CA GLY A 132 -12.57 -1.63 -8.27
C GLY A 132 -13.76 -2.44 -8.74
N ARG A 133 -13.52 -3.63 -9.28
CA ARG A 133 -14.55 -4.56 -9.75
C ARG A 133 -14.24 -5.98 -9.30
N PRO A 134 -15.24 -6.84 -9.09
CA PRO A 134 -14.99 -8.23 -8.71
C PRO A 134 -14.08 -8.94 -9.71
N ALA A 135 -12.98 -9.53 -9.23
CA ALA A 135 -12.04 -10.31 -10.02
C ALA A 135 -12.15 -11.79 -9.61
N ARG A 136 -12.63 -12.62 -10.53
CA ARG A 136 -12.86 -14.04 -10.29
C ARG A 136 -12.64 -14.83 -11.58
N TYR A 137 -11.75 -15.82 -11.56
CA TYR A 137 -11.41 -16.70 -12.71
C TYR A 137 -11.13 -15.91 -13.99
N LEU A 138 -10.27 -14.89 -13.91
CA LEU A 138 -9.93 -14.04 -15.04
C LEU A 138 -9.02 -14.78 -16.03
N GLU A 139 -9.34 -14.67 -17.32
CA GLU A 139 -8.65 -15.42 -18.37
C GLU A 139 -7.53 -14.61 -19.06
N SER A 140 -7.56 -13.27 -18.93
CA SER A 140 -6.57 -12.39 -19.61
C SER A 140 -6.03 -11.28 -18.69
N HIS A 141 -4.90 -10.71 -19.08
CA HIS A 141 -4.30 -9.55 -18.43
C HIS A 141 -5.16 -8.28 -18.59
N GLU A 142 -5.83 -8.11 -19.73
CA GLU A 142 -6.76 -7.00 -19.97
C GLU A 142 -7.94 -7.07 -19.00
N ALA A 143 -8.51 -8.27 -18.81
CA ALA A 143 -9.59 -8.47 -17.85
C ALA A 143 -9.13 -8.20 -16.42
N ALA A 144 -7.88 -8.54 -16.08
CA ALA A 144 -7.30 -8.25 -14.78
C ALA A 144 -7.12 -6.74 -14.56
N MET A 145 -6.54 -6.05 -15.51
CA MET A 145 -6.36 -4.57 -15.42
C MET A 145 -7.68 -3.82 -15.39
N ALA A 146 -8.73 -4.32 -16.07
CA ALA A 146 -10.07 -3.73 -16.00
C ALA A 146 -10.73 -3.82 -14.61
N CYS A 147 -10.18 -4.63 -13.69
CA CYS A 147 -10.63 -4.71 -12.31
C CYS A 147 -9.94 -3.69 -11.38
N VAL A 148 -8.90 -2.98 -11.84
CA VAL A 148 -8.15 -2.04 -11.02
C VAL A 148 -8.89 -0.72 -10.90
N ALA A 149 -9.09 -0.24 -9.66
CA ALA A 149 -9.61 1.10 -9.37
C ALA A 149 -8.49 2.14 -9.40
N GLY A 150 -7.30 1.79 -8.92
CA GLY A 150 -6.13 2.67 -8.83
C GLY A 150 -5.07 2.14 -7.88
N TYR A 151 -4.19 3.04 -7.44
CA TYR A 151 -2.95 2.72 -6.78
C TYR A 151 -2.70 3.60 -5.55
N VAL A 152 -1.92 3.07 -4.62
CA VAL A 152 -1.46 3.76 -3.41
C VAL A 152 0.01 3.41 -3.14
N VAL A 153 0.73 4.27 -2.40
CA VAL A 153 1.96 3.84 -1.73
C VAL A 153 1.55 2.99 -0.53
N SER A 154 2.11 1.81 -0.39
CA SER A 154 1.89 0.90 0.75
C SER A 154 3.22 0.61 1.44
N HIS A 155 3.19 0.52 2.76
CA HIS A 155 4.33 0.14 3.59
C HIS A 155 4.04 -1.22 4.24
N ASP A 156 4.59 -2.31 3.65
CA ASP A 156 4.39 -3.68 4.18
C ASP A 156 5.34 -3.98 5.34
N VAL A 157 5.16 -3.26 6.46
CA VAL A 157 5.98 -3.45 7.67
C VAL A 157 5.95 -4.90 8.13
N SER A 158 7.13 -5.42 8.52
CA SER A 158 7.33 -6.84 8.78
C SER A 158 8.08 -7.07 10.08
N GLU A 159 7.58 -7.90 10.96
CA GLU A 159 8.35 -8.42 12.09
C GLU A 159 8.96 -9.76 11.71
N ARG A 160 10.25 -9.76 11.39
CA ARG A 160 10.93 -10.90 10.76
C ARG A 160 11.01 -12.13 11.67
N GLU A 161 11.15 -11.95 12.98
CA GLU A 161 11.17 -13.08 13.92
C GLU A 161 9.81 -13.80 13.92
N PHE A 162 8.70 -13.02 13.95
CA PHE A 162 7.35 -13.62 13.92
C PHE A 162 7.04 -14.24 12.56
N GLN A 163 7.49 -13.62 11.47
CA GLN A 163 7.30 -14.09 10.11
C GLN A 163 8.00 -15.44 9.86
N LEU A 164 9.29 -15.55 10.26
CA LEU A 164 10.15 -16.64 9.81
C LEU A 164 10.36 -17.73 10.86
N HIS A 165 10.30 -17.37 12.17
CA HIS A 165 10.73 -18.27 13.25
C HIS A 165 9.58 -18.72 14.17
N ARG A 166 8.32 -18.40 13.83
CA ARG A 166 7.12 -18.77 14.60
C ARG A 166 6.22 -19.75 13.84
N GLY A 167 6.80 -20.85 13.34
CA GLY A 167 6.06 -21.94 12.68
C GLY A 167 5.75 -21.69 11.21
N GLY A 168 6.47 -20.80 10.54
CA GLY A 168 6.43 -20.60 9.10
C GLY A 168 5.17 -19.89 8.55
N GLN A 169 4.31 -19.33 9.41
CA GLN A 169 3.14 -18.55 8.99
C GLN A 169 3.50 -17.07 8.93
N TRP A 170 3.69 -16.54 7.74
CA TRP A 170 4.14 -15.16 7.50
C TRP A 170 3.18 -14.11 8.07
N ASP A 171 1.87 -14.40 8.03
CA ASP A 171 0.83 -13.49 8.50
C ASP A 171 1.07 -12.98 9.94
N LYS A 172 1.71 -13.80 10.81
CA LYS A 172 2.06 -13.42 12.18
C LYS A 172 3.01 -12.23 12.25
N GLY A 173 3.97 -12.16 11.34
CA GLY A 173 4.93 -11.07 11.26
C GLY A 173 4.46 -9.89 10.40
N LYS A 174 3.36 -10.07 9.69
CA LYS A 174 2.81 -9.10 8.76
C LYS A 174 1.53 -8.42 9.29
N SER A 175 0.91 -8.96 10.33
CA SER A 175 -0.38 -8.49 10.86
C SER A 175 -0.30 -7.85 12.25
N CYS A 176 0.88 -7.36 12.67
CA CYS A 176 0.97 -6.58 13.89
C CYS A 176 0.28 -5.21 13.71
N GLU A 177 -0.14 -4.61 14.81
CA GLU A 177 -0.79 -3.30 14.83
C GLU A 177 0.03 -2.27 14.05
N THR A 178 -0.64 -1.44 13.22
CA THR A 178 -0.06 -0.37 12.38
C THR A 178 0.86 -0.83 11.24
N PHE A 179 0.89 -2.11 10.90
CA PHE A 179 1.86 -2.67 9.95
C PHE A 179 1.54 -2.47 8.47
N ASN A 180 0.51 -1.64 8.14
CA ASN A 180 0.24 -1.25 6.76
C ASN A 180 -0.08 0.26 6.61
N PRO A 181 0.87 1.16 6.88
CA PRO A 181 0.72 2.56 6.51
C PRO A 181 0.43 2.69 5.02
N MET A 182 -0.57 3.48 4.65
CA MET A 182 -1.05 3.61 3.27
C MET A 182 -1.38 5.07 2.93
N GLY A 183 -1.04 5.51 1.73
CA GLY A 183 -1.33 6.85 1.23
C GLY A 183 -0.10 7.56 0.67
N PRO A 184 -0.07 8.92 0.59
CA PRO A 184 -1.01 9.87 1.23
C PRO A 184 -2.38 9.93 0.58
N TRP A 185 -2.53 9.49 -0.65
CA TRP A 185 -3.78 9.46 -1.40
C TRP A 185 -3.91 8.19 -2.23
N PHE A 186 -5.13 7.90 -2.61
CA PHE A 186 -5.44 6.94 -3.66
C PHE A 186 -5.41 7.67 -5.01
N VAL A 187 -4.68 7.13 -5.98
CA VAL A 187 -4.60 7.65 -7.35
C VAL A 187 -5.42 6.76 -8.26
N THR A 188 -6.42 7.31 -8.96
CA THR A 188 -7.26 6.52 -9.88
C THR A 188 -6.44 5.95 -11.03
N ALA A 189 -6.83 4.78 -11.56
CA ALA A 189 -6.05 4.03 -12.53
C ALA A 189 -5.74 4.81 -13.82
N ASP A 190 -6.63 5.71 -14.22
CA ASP A 190 -6.47 6.56 -15.41
C ASP A 190 -5.35 7.61 -15.31
N GLU A 191 -4.86 7.91 -14.11
CA GLU A 191 -3.74 8.83 -13.87
C GLU A 191 -2.35 8.15 -14.01
N ILE A 192 -2.30 6.82 -14.00
CA ILE A 192 -1.06 6.04 -14.08
C ILE A 192 -1.01 5.33 -15.43
N ALA A 193 -0.16 5.85 -16.32
CA ALA A 193 -0.07 5.33 -17.69
C ALA A 193 0.41 3.87 -17.74
N ASP A 194 1.40 3.51 -16.90
CA ASP A 194 1.91 2.15 -16.80
C ASP A 194 2.37 1.86 -15.35
N PRO A 195 1.66 1.03 -14.60
CA PRO A 195 2.05 0.67 -13.24
C PRO A 195 3.35 -0.15 -13.16
N GLN A 196 3.87 -0.65 -14.30
CA GLN A 196 5.15 -1.37 -14.38
C GLN A 196 6.34 -0.45 -14.71
N GLN A 197 6.21 0.88 -14.58
CA GLN A 197 7.27 1.84 -14.87
C GLN A 197 7.45 2.88 -13.73
N LEU A 198 7.13 2.51 -12.49
CA LEU A 198 7.18 3.41 -11.34
C LEU A 198 8.44 3.18 -10.51
N GLY A 199 9.17 4.25 -10.19
CA GLY A 199 10.26 4.21 -9.22
C GLY A 199 9.70 4.15 -7.79
N LEU A 200 10.32 3.31 -6.93
CA LEU A 200 9.99 3.17 -5.51
C LEU A 200 11.24 3.47 -4.68
N ARG A 201 11.12 4.31 -3.66
CA ARG A 201 12.24 4.68 -2.79
C ARG A 201 11.80 4.68 -1.33
N LEU A 202 12.74 4.26 -0.46
CA LEU A 202 12.52 4.31 0.99
C LEU A 202 13.80 4.75 1.71
N TRP A 203 13.61 5.62 2.70
CA TRP A 203 14.67 6.11 3.57
C TRP A 203 14.36 5.76 5.03
N VAL A 204 15.41 5.44 5.78
CA VAL A 204 15.36 5.34 7.25
C VAL A 204 16.33 6.36 7.82
N ASN A 205 15.82 7.28 8.65
CA ASN A 205 16.61 8.37 9.24
C ASN A 205 17.38 9.19 8.18
N GLY A 206 16.73 9.49 7.04
CA GLY A 206 17.30 10.21 5.91
C GLY A 206 18.31 9.40 5.07
N THR A 207 18.60 8.15 5.43
CA THR A 207 19.49 7.28 4.63
C THR A 207 18.65 6.45 3.66
N LEU A 208 18.94 6.55 2.37
CA LEU A 208 18.32 5.74 1.32
C LEU A 208 18.57 4.25 1.57
N ARG A 209 17.52 3.46 1.66
CA ARG A 209 17.55 2.03 1.92
C ARG A 209 17.07 1.19 0.74
N GLN A 210 15.99 1.59 0.12
CA GLN A 210 15.44 0.95 -1.08
C GLN A 210 15.38 1.96 -2.22
N ASP A 211 15.78 1.54 -3.42
CA ASP A 211 15.68 2.30 -4.68
C ASP A 211 15.46 1.30 -5.82
N GLY A 212 14.21 1.11 -6.20
CA GLY A 212 13.78 0.10 -7.17
C GLY A 212 12.81 0.65 -8.19
N ASN A 213 12.35 -0.22 -9.09
CA ASN A 213 11.36 0.14 -10.09
C ASN A 213 10.41 -1.05 -10.33
N THR A 214 9.11 -0.80 -10.48
CA THR A 214 8.10 -1.83 -10.70
C THR A 214 8.32 -2.68 -11.95
N LYS A 215 9.11 -2.22 -12.92
CA LYS A 215 9.53 -3.01 -14.10
C LYS A 215 10.35 -4.25 -13.73
N ASP A 216 10.97 -4.25 -12.53
CA ASP A 216 11.83 -5.34 -12.06
C ASP A 216 11.05 -6.41 -11.27
N MET A 217 9.72 -6.27 -11.18
CA MET A 217 8.83 -7.31 -10.64
C MET A 217 8.99 -8.62 -11.41
N VAL A 218 8.93 -9.74 -10.69
CA VAL A 218 8.90 -11.09 -11.26
C VAL A 218 7.54 -11.34 -11.91
N PHE A 219 6.46 -10.99 -11.20
CA PHE A 219 5.08 -11.04 -11.66
C PHE A 219 4.52 -9.63 -11.68
N GLY A 220 4.09 -9.13 -12.83
CA GLY A 220 3.49 -7.81 -12.97
C GLY A 220 2.07 -7.75 -12.41
N VAL A 221 1.54 -6.53 -12.26
CA VAL A 221 0.22 -6.27 -11.67
C VAL A 221 -0.90 -7.10 -12.31
N ALA A 222 -0.95 -7.16 -13.64
CA ALA A 222 -1.97 -7.90 -14.37
C ALA A 222 -1.89 -9.41 -14.09
N GLU A 223 -0.67 -9.97 -14.05
CA GLU A 223 -0.46 -11.38 -13.75
C GLU A 223 -0.84 -11.71 -12.30
N ILE A 224 -0.47 -10.87 -11.34
CA ILE A 224 -0.84 -11.03 -9.93
C ILE A 224 -2.36 -11.12 -9.78
N ILE A 225 -3.11 -10.16 -10.34
CA ILE A 225 -4.58 -10.12 -10.23
C ILE A 225 -5.19 -11.35 -10.90
N ARG A 226 -4.75 -11.68 -12.13
CA ARG A 226 -5.21 -12.86 -12.84
C ARG A 226 -4.96 -14.14 -12.03
N TYR A 227 -3.73 -14.33 -11.53
CA TYR A 227 -3.36 -15.48 -10.71
C TYR A 227 -4.22 -15.58 -9.45
N LEU A 228 -4.31 -14.52 -8.64
CA LEU A 228 -5.10 -14.51 -7.41
C LEU A 228 -6.58 -14.84 -7.65
N SER A 229 -7.15 -14.41 -8.79
CA SER A 229 -8.55 -14.61 -9.13
C SER A 229 -8.95 -16.09 -9.29
N HIS A 230 -7.98 -16.99 -9.46
CA HIS A 230 -8.20 -18.43 -9.51
C HIS A 230 -8.30 -19.10 -8.13
N PHE A 231 -7.81 -18.46 -7.09
CA PHE A 231 -7.80 -19.01 -5.73
C PHE A 231 -8.79 -18.32 -4.81
N MET A 232 -9.09 -17.05 -5.09
CA MET A 232 -10.03 -16.26 -4.30
C MET A 232 -10.72 -15.21 -5.16
N THR A 233 -11.94 -14.85 -4.83
CA THR A 233 -12.57 -13.66 -5.42
C THR A 233 -11.98 -12.42 -4.77
N LEU A 234 -11.43 -11.50 -5.58
CA LEU A 234 -11.08 -10.15 -5.13
C LEU A 234 -12.31 -9.27 -5.29
N TYR A 235 -12.61 -8.47 -4.28
CA TYR A 235 -13.77 -7.58 -4.25
C TYR A 235 -13.36 -6.11 -4.32
N PRO A 236 -14.26 -5.21 -4.75
CA PRO A 236 -14.00 -3.78 -4.70
C PRO A 236 -13.54 -3.33 -3.32
N GLY A 237 -12.47 -2.51 -3.28
CA GLY A 237 -11.84 -2.06 -2.05
C GLY A 237 -10.80 -3.01 -1.43
N ASP A 238 -10.62 -4.22 -1.97
CA ASP A 238 -9.49 -5.07 -1.58
C ASP A 238 -8.16 -4.44 -2.02
N LEU A 239 -7.14 -4.60 -1.18
CA LEU A 239 -5.77 -4.12 -1.44
C LEU A 239 -4.87 -5.31 -1.80
N ILE A 240 -4.01 -5.12 -2.80
CA ILE A 240 -2.91 -6.02 -3.11
C ILE A 240 -1.61 -5.27 -2.89
N ASN A 241 -0.76 -5.75 -1.99
CA ASN A 241 0.63 -5.36 -1.84
C ASN A 241 1.48 -6.21 -2.79
N THR A 242 2.20 -5.58 -3.72
CA THR A 242 2.77 -6.27 -4.88
C THR A 242 4.20 -6.77 -4.70
N GLY A 243 4.75 -6.65 -3.50
CA GLY A 243 6.14 -6.98 -3.21
C GLY A 243 7.06 -5.76 -3.18
N THR A 244 8.21 -5.93 -2.58
CA THR A 244 9.20 -4.89 -2.32
C THR A 244 10.51 -5.15 -3.06
N PRO A 245 11.25 -4.10 -3.54
CA PRO A 245 12.58 -4.24 -4.09
C PRO A 245 13.64 -4.50 -3.01
N ALA A 246 14.87 -4.78 -3.39
CA ALA A 246 16.01 -4.95 -2.49
C ALA A 246 16.24 -3.72 -1.57
N GLY A 247 16.91 -3.95 -0.45
CA GLY A 247 17.31 -2.92 0.51
C GLY A 247 16.64 -3.01 1.87
N VAL A 248 15.90 -4.10 2.15
CA VAL A 248 15.32 -4.37 3.48
C VAL A 248 16.40 -4.66 4.52
N ALA A 249 16.06 -4.53 5.81
CA ALA A 249 17.01 -4.83 6.88
C ALA A 249 17.39 -6.30 6.91
N LEU A 250 16.45 -7.21 6.59
CA LEU A 250 16.69 -8.65 6.55
C LEU A 250 17.85 -9.04 5.61
N GLY A 251 17.99 -8.37 4.46
CA GLY A 251 19.03 -8.61 3.48
C GLY A 251 20.42 -8.03 3.86
N ARG A 252 20.53 -7.29 4.98
CA ARG A 252 21.77 -6.65 5.40
C ARG A 252 22.65 -7.57 6.28
N PRO A 253 23.99 -7.34 6.29
CA PRO A 253 24.88 -8.04 7.23
C PRO A 253 24.50 -7.78 8.69
N GLU A 254 24.83 -8.72 9.57
CA GLU A 254 24.71 -8.55 11.02
C GLU A 254 25.73 -7.53 11.57
N PRO A 255 25.34 -6.69 12.55
CA PRO A 255 23.98 -6.56 13.12
C PRO A 255 23.04 -5.85 12.16
N ARG A 256 21.90 -6.47 11.87
CA ARG A 256 20.90 -5.89 10.96
C ARG A 256 20.28 -4.62 11.53
N PRO A 257 20.09 -3.58 10.68
CA PRO A 257 19.60 -2.28 11.14
C PRO A 257 18.04 -2.24 11.24
N TYR A 258 17.45 -3.19 11.95
CA TYR A 258 16.01 -3.22 12.19
C TYR A 258 15.50 -1.94 12.88
N LEU A 259 14.26 -1.57 12.60
CA LEU A 259 13.61 -0.38 13.15
C LEU A 259 13.55 -0.40 14.68
N ARG A 260 13.71 0.79 15.26
CA ARG A 260 13.65 1.04 16.71
C ARG A 260 12.72 2.22 16.99
N PRO A 261 12.09 2.28 18.16
CA PRO A 261 11.38 3.47 18.59
C PRO A 261 12.27 4.72 18.48
N GLY A 262 11.74 5.77 17.84
CA GLY A 262 12.46 7.00 17.53
C GLY A 262 12.97 7.10 16.09
N ASP A 263 13.02 6.01 15.35
CA ASP A 263 13.35 6.05 13.91
C ASP A 263 12.27 6.76 13.10
N VAL A 264 12.67 7.28 11.95
CA VAL A 264 11.79 7.89 10.95
C VAL A 264 11.94 7.12 9.63
N VAL A 265 10.82 6.67 9.10
CA VAL A 265 10.75 6.02 7.79
C VAL A 265 10.02 6.93 6.82
N GLU A 266 10.61 7.17 5.65
CA GLU A 266 9.99 7.91 4.56
C GLU A 266 10.00 7.03 3.32
N LEU A 267 8.91 7.02 2.58
CA LEU A 267 8.81 6.23 1.36
C LEU A 267 7.95 6.94 0.31
N GLU A 268 8.30 6.74 -0.95
CA GLU A 268 7.60 7.35 -2.08
C GLU A 268 7.55 6.42 -3.28
N ILE A 269 6.53 6.61 -4.12
CA ILE A 269 6.43 6.00 -5.45
C ILE A 269 6.09 7.11 -6.45
N ASP A 270 6.72 7.07 -7.60
CA ASP A 270 6.51 8.04 -8.67
C ASP A 270 5.02 8.22 -9.00
N GLY A 271 4.53 9.46 -8.94
CA GLY A 271 3.14 9.81 -9.19
C GLY A 271 2.14 9.50 -8.06
N LEU A 272 2.54 8.73 -7.04
CA LEU A 272 1.65 8.31 -5.95
C LEU A 272 1.84 9.09 -4.64
N GLY A 273 2.89 9.91 -4.54
CA GLY A 273 3.16 10.73 -3.35
C GLY A 273 4.17 10.10 -2.39
N ARG A 274 4.28 10.69 -1.20
CA ARG A 274 5.27 10.34 -0.16
C ARG A 274 4.61 10.19 1.20
N GLN A 275 5.07 9.24 1.98
CA GLN A 275 4.68 8.98 3.36
C GLN A 275 5.86 9.28 4.31
N ARG A 276 5.55 9.55 5.59
CA ARG A 276 6.56 9.76 6.62
C ARG A 276 6.07 9.28 7.98
N GLN A 277 6.47 8.09 8.41
CA GLN A 277 6.13 7.54 9.71
C GLN A 277 7.24 7.82 10.74
N THR A 278 6.83 8.03 11.99
CA THR A 278 7.69 7.84 13.15
C THR A 278 7.49 6.43 13.69
N VAL A 279 8.55 5.84 14.24
CA VAL A 279 8.49 4.52 14.86
C VAL A 279 8.32 4.67 16.36
N GLY A 280 7.31 4.01 16.92
CA GLY A 280 7.01 3.98 18.35
C GLY A 280 7.13 2.56 18.92
N ALA A 281 6.82 2.40 20.21
CA ALA A 281 6.69 1.11 20.89
C ALA A 281 5.21 0.80 21.17
N ALA A 282 4.77 -0.46 21.01
CA ALA A 282 3.43 -0.93 21.36
C ALA A 282 3.25 -1.15 22.88
#